data_d4f99df9663ecec4ee3685c306baa34f
#
_entry.id   d4f99df9663ecec4ee3685c306baa34f
#
_cell.length_a   1.000
_cell.length_b   1.000
_cell.length_c   1.000
_cell.angle_alpha   90.00
_cell.angle_beta   90.00
_cell.angle_gamma   90.00
#
_symmetry.space_group_name_H-M   'P 1'
#
loop_
_entity.id
_entity.type
_entity.pdbx_description
1 polymer ?
#
loop_
_entity_poly.entity_id
_entity_poly.type
_entity_poly.pdbx_seq_one_letter_code
_entity_poly.pdbx_strand_id
1 'polypeptide(L)'
;MAQRAIILFAHGARDPEWARPFRQLALALGERLPGERIVLAFLESMQPSLPDCASALHADGIRRLRVVPVFLGTGGHLKADLPALVAAIRKRHPDFEIAVDAPIGEQPEVIAAIARAVAGY
;
A
#
# COMPACT_ATOMS: atom_id res chain seq x y z
N MET A 1 -3.25 -8.63 -19.34
CA MET A 1 -2.24 -8.98 -18.36
C MET A 1 -1.81 -7.73 -17.59
N ALA A 2 -1.84 -7.76 -16.26
CA ALA A 2 -1.47 -6.60 -15.46
C ALA A 2 0.05 -6.36 -15.57
N GLN A 3 0.43 -5.16 -15.98
CA GLN A 3 1.84 -4.74 -16.04
C GLN A 3 2.20 -3.88 -14.83
N ARG A 4 1.20 -3.39 -14.12
CA ARG A 4 1.35 -2.55 -12.95
C ARG A 4 0.66 -3.19 -11.76
N ALA A 5 1.27 -3.05 -10.60
CA ALA A 5 0.65 -3.44 -9.35
C ALA A 5 0.50 -2.21 -8.45
N ILE A 6 -0.59 -2.20 -7.69
CA ILE A 6 -0.83 -1.23 -6.64
C ILE A 6 -0.63 -1.96 -5.32
N ILE A 7 0.33 -1.49 -4.54
CA ILE A 7 0.61 -2.04 -3.22
C ILE A 7 -0.04 -1.12 -2.20
N LEU A 8 -1.03 -1.63 -1.49
CA LEU A 8 -1.61 -0.95 -0.34
C LEU A 8 -0.71 -1.26 0.85
N PHE A 9 0.02 -0.25 1.30
CA PHE A 9 1.02 -0.40 2.35
C PHE A 9 0.44 0.06 3.67
N ALA A 10 0.31 -0.88 4.62
CA ALA A 10 -0.30 -0.64 5.92
C ALA A 10 0.69 -0.93 7.04
N HIS A 11 0.39 -0.45 8.24
CA HIS A 11 1.30 -0.58 9.38
C HIS A 11 1.52 -2.03 9.79
N GLY A 12 0.46 -2.81 9.89
CA GLY A 12 0.51 -4.16 10.41
C GLY A 12 0.26 -4.19 11.90
N ALA A 13 -0.16 -5.34 12.39
CA ALA A 13 -0.42 -5.57 13.81
C ALA A 13 -0.32 -7.07 14.09
N ARG A 14 -0.23 -7.42 15.37
CA ARG A 14 -0.15 -8.83 15.78
C ARG A 14 -1.49 -9.53 15.63
N ASP A 15 -2.60 -8.82 15.81
CA ASP A 15 -3.95 -9.38 15.71
C ASP A 15 -4.34 -9.50 14.22
N PRO A 16 -4.61 -10.72 13.74
CA PRO A 16 -5.02 -10.91 12.33
C PRO A 16 -6.27 -10.13 11.93
N GLU A 17 -7.19 -9.90 12.88
CA GLU A 17 -8.41 -9.15 12.61
C GLU A 17 -8.14 -7.69 12.24
N TRP A 18 -7.00 -7.14 12.66
CA TRP A 18 -6.62 -5.77 12.33
C TRP A 18 -6.56 -5.55 10.81
N ALA A 19 -6.18 -6.56 10.05
CA ALA A 19 -6.00 -6.44 8.61
C ALA A 19 -7.30 -6.55 7.82
N ARG A 20 -8.41 -6.92 8.46
CA ARG A 20 -9.70 -7.12 7.77
C ARG A 20 -10.13 -5.91 6.93
N PRO A 21 -10.15 -4.67 7.47
CA PRO A 21 -10.57 -3.52 6.66
C PRO A 21 -9.66 -3.30 5.45
N PHE A 22 -8.38 -3.63 5.57
CA PHE A 22 -7.43 -3.47 4.47
C PHE A 22 -7.68 -4.52 3.38
N ARG A 23 -8.04 -5.75 3.76
CA ARG A 23 -8.43 -6.77 2.79
C ARG A 23 -9.72 -6.37 2.06
N GLN A 24 -10.69 -5.82 2.79
CA GLN A 24 -11.92 -5.30 2.18
C GLN A 24 -11.63 -4.16 1.21
N LEU A 25 -10.72 -3.27 1.58
CA LEU A 25 -10.29 -2.18 0.72
C LEU A 25 -9.66 -2.72 -0.57
N ALA A 26 -8.79 -3.72 -0.44
CA ALA A 26 -8.14 -4.33 -1.61
C ALA A 26 -9.17 -4.95 -2.56
N LEU A 27 -10.19 -5.63 -2.03
CA LEU A 27 -11.26 -6.20 -2.85
C LEU A 27 -12.07 -5.11 -3.55
N ALA A 28 -12.45 -4.07 -2.82
CA ALA A 28 -13.22 -2.95 -3.38
C ALA A 28 -12.44 -2.23 -4.48
N LEU A 29 -11.15 -2.03 -4.27
CA LEU A 29 -10.29 -1.40 -5.26
C LEU A 29 -10.14 -2.29 -6.49
N GLY A 30 -10.00 -3.60 -6.30
CA GLY A 30 -9.93 -4.55 -7.41
C GLY A 30 -11.17 -4.52 -8.29
N GLU A 31 -12.35 -4.31 -7.70
CA GLU A 31 -13.58 -4.17 -8.46
C GLU A 31 -13.60 -2.89 -9.29
N ARG A 32 -13.00 -1.82 -8.80
CA ARG A 32 -12.91 -0.54 -9.52
C ARG A 32 -11.83 -0.53 -10.59
N LEU A 33 -10.80 -1.33 -10.41
CA LEU A 33 -9.64 -1.38 -11.30
C LEU A 33 -9.35 -2.83 -11.71
N PRO A 34 -10.25 -3.46 -12.48
CA PRO A 34 -10.13 -4.90 -12.77
C PRO A 34 -8.88 -5.28 -13.57
N GLY A 35 -8.26 -4.32 -14.26
CA GLY A 35 -7.02 -4.57 -14.99
C GLY A 35 -5.75 -4.43 -14.16
N GLU A 36 -5.87 -4.01 -12.92
CA GLU A 36 -4.74 -3.76 -12.04
C GLU A 36 -4.56 -4.94 -11.06
N ARG A 37 -3.32 -5.19 -10.68
CA ARG A 37 -3.03 -6.15 -9.63
C ARG A 37 -2.94 -5.40 -8.29
N ILE A 38 -3.81 -5.74 -7.35
CA ILE A 38 -3.90 -5.08 -6.05
C ILE A 38 -3.40 -6.04 -4.98
N VAL A 39 -2.42 -5.62 -4.21
CA VAL A 39 -1.83 -6.44 -3.14
C VAL A 39 -1.64 -5.60 -1.88
N LEU A 40 -1.55 -6.30 -0.75
CA LEU A 40 -1.25 -5.69 0.55
C LEU A 40 0.20 -5.97 0.92
N ALA A 41 0.84 -5.01 1.55
CA ALA A 41 2.12 -5.20 2.21
C ALA A 41 2.10 -4.44 3.53
N PHE A 42 2.97 -4.84 4.46
CA PHE A 42 2.93 -4.35 5.83
C PHE A 42 4.30 -3.87 6.28
N LEU A 43 4.30 -2.85 7.14
CA LEU A 43 5.52 -2.32 7.71
C LEU A 43 6.13 -3.33 8.70
N GLU A 44 5.29 -3.94 9.52
CA GLU A 44 5.73 -4.87 10.56
C GLU A 44 4.63 -5.85 10.95
N SER A 45 4.99 -6.87 11.70
CA SER A 45 4.09 -7.83 12.37
C SER A 45 3.25 -8.72 11.45
N MET A 46 3.17 -8.43 10.17
CA MET A 46 2.39 -9.19 9.20
C MET A 46 3.18 -9.36 7.91
N GLN A 47 2.84 -10.40 7.16
CA GLN A 47 3.46 -10.69 5.87
C GLN A 47 2.50 -10.39 4.72
N PRO A 48 3.02 -10.01 3.55
CA PRO A 48 4.44 -9.77 3.28
C PRO A 48 4.90 -8.38 3.72
N SER A 49 6.20 -8.24 3.94
CA SER A 49 6.83 -6.92 4.03
C SER A 49 6.79 -6.23 2.68
N LEU A 50 7.05 -4.92 2.65
CA LEU A 50 7.08 -4.19 1.38
C LEU A 50 8.17 -4.71 0.44
N PRO A 51 9.43 -4.94 0.89
CA PRO A 51 10.44 -5.51 -0.01
C PRO A 51 10.10 -6.90 -0.52
N ASP A 52 9.57 -7.77 0.34
CA ASP A 52 9.21 -9.13 -0.08
C ASP A 52 8.06 -9.12 -1.08
N CYS A 53 7.09 -8.25 -0.86
CA CYS A 53 5.98 -8.05 -1.79
C CYS A 53 6.49 -7.61 -3.17
N ALA A 54 7.39 -6.63 -3.19
CA ALA A 54 7.98 -6.13 -4.42
C ALA A 54 8.75 -7.23 -5.15
N SER A 55 9.53 -8.03 -4.42
CA SER A 55 10.29 -9.13 -5.02
C SER A 55 9.39 -10.20 -5.63
N ALA A 56 8.28 -10.53 -4.97
CA ALA A 56 7.30 -11.48 -5.50
C ALA A 56 6.66 -10.95 -6.77
N LEU A 57 6.31 -9.68 -6.80
CA LEU A 57 5.74 -9.05 -8.00
C LEU A 57 6.74 -9.02 -9.14
N HIS A 58 8.00 -8.74 -8.83
CA HIS A 58 9.07 -8.77 -9.84
C HIS A 58 9.20 -10.15 -10.46
N ALA A 59 9.16 -11.20 -9.63
CA ALA A 59 9.21 -12.58 -10.10
C ALA A 59 8.03 -12.92 -11.01
N ASP A 60 6.89 -12.27 -10.81
CA ASP A 60 5.68 -12.45 -11.64
C ASP A 60 5.69 -11.58 -12.91
N GLY A 61 6.76 -10.85 -13.17
CA GLY A 61 6.89 -10.05 -14.37
C GLY A 61 6.40 -8.61 -14.26
N ILE A 62 5.97 -8.20 -13.09
CA ILE A 62 5.55 -6.80 -12.85
C ILE A 62 6.79 -5.91 -12.82
N ARG A 63 6.72 -4.76 -13.52
CA ARG A 63 7.83 -3.78 -13.58
C ARG A 63 7.44 -2.37 -13.16
N ARG A 64 6.16 -2.15 -12.88
CA ARG A 64 5.65 -0.85 -12.44
C ARG A 64 4.89 -1.03 -11.14
N LEU A 65 5.30 -0.29 -10.12
CA LEU A 65 4.67 -0.32 -8.80
C LEU A 65 4.14 1.06 -8.44
N ARG A 66 2.96 1.07 -7.87
CA ARG A 66 2.43 2.25 -7.18
C ARG A 66 2.24 1.86 -5.71
N VAL A 67 2.94 2.52 -4.82
CA VAL A 67 2.86 2.27 -3.37
C VAL A 67 1.94 3.32 -2.76
N VAL A 68 0.86 2.87 -2.15
CA VAL A 68 -0.13 3.74 -1.52
C VAL A 68 -0.08 3.51 -0.01
N PRO A 69 0.50 4.45 0.76
CA PRO A 69 0.52 4.34 2.22
C PRO A 69 -0.88 4.56 2.79
N VAL A 70 -1.45 3.50 3.37
CA VAL A 70 -2.81 3.54 3.92
C VAL A 70 -2.75 3.91 5.39
N PHE A 71 -2.41 5.18 5.65
CA PHE A 71 -2.27 5.74 6.99
C PHE A 71 -3.08 7.03 7.07
N LEU A 72 -3.75 7.26 8.20
CA LEU A 72 -4.40 8.55 8.43
C LEU A 72 -3.35 9.61 8.75
N GLY A 73 -2.47 9.31 9.68
CA GLY A 73 -1.36 10.16 10.01
C GLY A 73 -0.05 9.43 9.81
N THR A 74 1.03 10.17 9.62
CA THR A 74 2.37 9.61 9.51
C THR A 74 3.24 10.20 10.62
N GLY A 75 3.78 9.34 11.47
CA GLY A 75 4.80 9.76 12.41
C GLY A 75 6.14 9.95 11.71
N GLY A 76 7.08 10.62 12.37
CA GLY A 76 8.41 10.83 11.82
C GLY A 76 9.14 9.53 11.49
N HIS A 77 8.84 8.47 12.23
CA HIS A 77 9.41 7.15 12.01
C HIS A 77 9.08 6.62 10.61
N LEU A 78 7.80 6.67 10.23
CA LEU A 78 7.37 6.21 8.91
C LEU A 78 7.92 7.10 7.79
N LYS A 79 8.00 8.42 8.04
CA LYS A 79 8.56 9.36 7.06
C LYS A 79 10.00 9.03 6.68
N ALA A 80 10.77 8.46 7.62
CA ALA A 80 12.14 8.03 7.37
C ALA A 80 12.19 6.62 6.77
N ASP A 81 11.36 5.71 7.28
CA ASP A 81 11.42 4.29 6.92
C ASP A 81 10.94 4.01 5.50
N LEU A 82 9.88 4.66 5.05
CA LEU A 82 9.31 4.37 3.73
C LEU A 82 10.27 4.70 2.60
N PRO A 83 10.92 5.89 2.57
CA PRO A 83 11.92 6.17 1.54
C PRO A 83 13.08 5.17 1.56
N ALA A 84 13.51 4.72 2.73
CA ALA A 84 14.59 3.74 2.86
C ALA A 84 14.18 2.39 2.28
N LEU A 85 12.94 1.94 2.55
CA LEU A 85 12.42 0.70 1.99
C LEU A 85 12.33 0.77 0.47
N VAL A 86 11.85 1.88 -0.06
CA VAL A 86 11.74 2.07 -1.51
C VAL A 86 13.11 2.11 -2.16
N ALA A 87 14.09 2.78 -1.53
CA ALA A 87 15.46 2.81 -2.03
C ALA A 87 16.08 1.42 -2.09
N ALA A 88 15.83 0.59 -1.06
CA ALA A 88 16.31 -0.79 -1.03
C ALA A 88 15.69 -1.62 -2.17
N ILE A 89 14.40 -1.42 -2.45
CA ILE A 89 13.72 -2.10 -3.55
C ILE A 89 14.33 -1.69 -4.90
N ARG A 90 14.58 -0.40 -5.10
CA ARG A 90 15.21 0.11 -6.33
C ARG A 90 16.62 -0.44 -6.53
N LYS A 91 17.37 -0.57 -5.44
CA LYS A 91 18.72 -1.12 -5.49
C LYS A 91 18.70 -2.59 -5.89
N ARG A 92 17.77 -3.36 -5.34
CA ARG A 92 17.64 -4.79 -5.60
C ARG A 92 17.07 -5.08 -6.97
N HIS A 93 16.13 -4.24 -7.42
CA HIS A 93 15.43 -4.40 -8.71
C HIS A 93 15.46 -3.07 -9.47
N PRO A 94 16.62 -2.73 -10.08
CA PRO A 94 16.76 -1.41 -10.72
C PRO A 94 15.86 -1.20 -11.94
N ASP A 95 15.25 -2.26 -12.46
CA ASP A 95 14.32 -2.20 -13.58
C ASP A 95 12.87 -1.89 -13.15
N PHE A 96 12.61 -1.73 -11.85
CA PHE A 96 11.30 -1.27 -11.38
C PHE A 96 11.11 0.23 -11.61
N GLU A 97 9.92 0.58 -12.07
CA GLU A 97 9.42 1.95 -12.04
C GLU A 97 8.48 2.06 -10.84
N ILE A 98 8.86 2.85 -9.85
CA ILE A 98 8.13 2.94 -8.56
C ILE A 98 7.64 4.36 -8.35
N ALA A 99 6.32 4.50 -8.17
CA ALA A 99 5.70 5.74 -7.72
C ALA A 99 5.19 5.53 -6.30
N VAL A 100 5.38 6.51 -5.42
CA VAL A 100 4.92 6.46 -4.04
C VAL A 100 3.95 7.62 -3.83
N ASP A 101 2.70 7.28 -3.48
CA ASP A 101 1.68 8.29 -3.19
C ASP A 101 1.93 8.93 -1.83
N ALA A 102 1.38 10.12 -1.63
CA ALA A 102 1.25 10.69 -0.30
C ALA A 102 0.34 9.78 0.55
N PRO A 103 0.50 9.81 1.89
CA PRO A 103 -0.39 9.03 2.76
C PRO A 103 -1.85 9.33 2.48
N ILE A 104 -2.68 8.28 2.49
CA ILE A 104 -4.09 8.39 2.10
C ILE A 104 -4.84 9.40 2.98
N GLY A 105 -4.46 9.52 4.25
CA GLY A 105 -5.08 10.45 5.18
C GLY A 105 -4.83 11.93 4.88
N GLU A 106 -3.91 12.25 3.97
CA GLU A 106 -3.67 13.62 3.54
C GLU A 106 -4.62 14.06 2.43
N GLN A 107 -5.39 13.13 1.86
CA GLN A 107 -6.34 13.47 0.80
C GLN A 107 -7.64 14.04 1.39
N PRO A 108 -8.07 15.23 0.95
CA PRO A 108 -9.30 15.83 1.48
C PRO A 108 -10.54 14.97 1.32
N GLU A 109 -10.65 14.21 0.24
CA GLU A 109 -11.77 13.31 -0.01
C GLU A 109 -11.89 12.23 1.05
N VAL A 110 -10.75 11.74 1.54
CA VAL A 110 -10.71 10.70 2.59
C VAL A 110 -11.20 11.29 3.91
N ILE A 111 -10.70 12.45 4.27
CA ILE A 111 -11.14 13.14 5.49
C ILE A 111 -12.63 13.44 5.42
N ALA A 112 -13.11 13.93 4.29
CA ALA A 112 -14.54 14.20 4.09
C ALA A 112 -15.37 12.93 4.23
N ALA A 113 -14.91 11.80 3.70
CA ALA A 113 -15.63 10.53 3.81
C ALA A 113 -15.70 10.05 5.26
N ILE A 114 -14.61 10.19 6.01
CA ILE A 114 -14.61 9.82 7.43
C ILE A 114 -15.57 10.73 8.21
N ALA A 115 -15.53 12.03 7.93
CA ALA A 115 -16.43 12.98 8.59
C ALA A 115 -17.89 12.62 8.34
N ARG A 116 -18.24 12.28 7.09
CA ARG A 116 -19.60 11.84 6.77
C ARG A 116 -19.98 10.56 7.51
N ALA A 117 -19.06 9.60 7.58
CA ALA A 117 -19.32 8.35 8.28
C ALA A 117 -19.59 8.59 9.78
N VAL A 118 -18.78 9.48 10.40
CA VAL A 118 -18.95 9.83 11.81
C VAL A 118 -20.24 10.60 12.04
N ALA A 119 -20.58 11.51 11.15
CA ALA A 119 -21.81 12.33 11.25
C ALA A 119 -23.09 11.54 10.97
N GLY A 120 -22.99 10.39 10.30
CA GLY A 120 -24.13 9.53 10.00
C GLY A 120 -24.88 9.87 8.72
N TYR A 121 -24.31 10.74 7.90
CA TYR A 121 -24.89 11.10 6.60
C TYR A 121 -23.89 11.72 5.65
#